data_ffb9c0a9b61b0fa8dfb93b0c65841f2d
#
_entry.id   ffb9c0a9b61b0fa8dfb93b0c65841f2d
#
_cell.length_a   1.000
_cell.length_b   1.000
_cell.length_c   1.000
_cell.angle_alpha   90.00
_cell.angle_beta   90.00
_cell.angle_gamma   90.00
#
_symmetry.space_group_name_H-M   'P 1'
#
loop_
_entity.id
_entity.type
_entity.pdbx_description
1 polymer ?
#
loop_
_entity_poly.entity_id
_entity_poly.type
_entity_poly.pdbx_seq_one_letter_code
_entity_poly.pdbx_strand_id
1 'polypeptide(L)'
;VTKAIDKLEETEGTITIGGYDLAALTRADLAEAVVLVPQVPFLFADTIFHNICYGIKREVTLEEVREAARRASIDADIMQMPGQYAFLVAEAGHNLSGGQRQRIALARAFLRTPRILILDEATSALDNTSEKQIQVEFERMKEVYGTTILSIAHRLTTLKNLRSNCCDGPRKDRSTGHV
;
A
#
# COMPACT_ATOMS: atom_id res chain seq x y z
N VAL A 1 -7.27 2.03 12.88
CA VAL A 1 -5.79 1.90 12.93
C VAL A 1 -5.12 2.77 11.86
N THR A 2 -5.49 2.65 10.57
CA THR A 2 -4.88 3.41 9.45
C THR A 2 -4.93 4.92 9.68
N LYS A 3 -6.10 5.48 9.95
CA LYS A 3 -6.28 6.92 10.20
C LYS A 3 -5.52 7.43 11.43
N ALA A 4 -5.32 6.57 12.42
CA ALA A 4 -4.53 6.89 13.60
C ALA A 4 -3.03 6.99 13.26
N ILE A 5 -2.51 6.08 12.43
CA ILE A 5 -1.11 6.09 11.98
C ILE A 5 -0.84 7.32 11.11
N ASP A 6 -1.79 7.72 10.26
CA ASP A 6 -1.70 8.94 9.44
C ASP A 6 -1.93 10.24 10.25
N LYS A 7 -2.15 10.16 11.57
CA LYS A 7 -2.51 11.29 12.44
C LYS A 7 -3.73 12.09 11.95
N LEU A 8 -4.69 11.41 11.33
CA LEU A 8 -5.92 12.01 10.84
C LEU A 8 -7.04 12.00 11.89
N GLU A 9 -6.93 11.13 12.91
CA GLU A 9 -7.88 11.02 14.02
C GLU A 9 -7.13 10.96 15.35
N GLU A 10 -7.68 11.59 16.36
CA GLU A 10 -7.23 11.43 17.74
C GLU A 10 -7.54 10.01 18.22
N THR A 11 -6.59 9.40 18.93
CA THR A 11 -6.72 8.03 19.45
C THR A 11 -6.46 8.01 20.95
N GLU A 12 -7.24 7.22 21.66
CA GLU A 12 -6.92 6.89 23.04
C GLU A 12 -5.82 5.82 23.07
N GLY A 13 -4.86 5.98 23.99
CA GLY A 13 -3.72 5.08 24.12
C GLY A 13 -2.47 5.55 23.40
N THR A 14 -1.42 4.71 23.40
CA THR A 14 -0.12 5.01 22.81
C THR A 14 0.16 4.09 21.63
N ILE A 15 0.58 4.66 20.52
CA ILE A 15 1.06 3.94 19.33
C ILE A 15 2.55 4.21 19.21
N THR A 16 3.35 3.13 19.09
CA THR A 16 4.81 3.26 18.85
C THR A 16 5.19 2.64 17.52
N ILE A 17 6.12 3.30 16.81
CA ILE A 17 6.73 2.82 15.57
C ILE A 17 8.23 2.74 15.78
N GLY A 18 8.81 1.53 15.71
CA GLY A 18 10.23 1.32 15.94
C GLY A 18 10.71 1.78 17.32
N GLY A 19 9.85 1.75 18.34
CA GLY A 19 10.12 2.21 19.70
C GLY A 19 9.88 3.72 19.94
N TYR A 20 9.58 4.48 18.90
CA TYR A 20 9.26 5.92 19.00
C TYR A 20 7.74 6.12 19.11
N ASP A 21 7.32 7.00 20.02
CA ASP A 21 5.91 7.38 20.11
C ASP A 21 5.47 8.08 18.82
N LEU A 22 4.33 7.67 18.28
CA LEU A 22 3.73 8.27 17.08
C LEU A 22 3.52 9.78 17.25
N ALA A 23 3.20 10.24 18.46
CA ALA A 23 3.01 11.65 18.76
C ALA A 23 4.30 12.47 18.55
N ALA A 24 5.47 11.88 18.79
CA ALA A 24 6.78 12.52 18.64
C ALA A 24 7.29 12.56 17.18
N LEU A 25 6.74 11.70 16.28
CA LEU A 25 7.14 11.65 14.87
C LEU A 25 6.50 12.80 14.09
N THR A 26 7.26 13.39 13.15
CA THR A 26 6.72 14.40 12.23
C THR A 26 5.94 13.72 11.09
N ARG A 27 5.09 14.50 10.39
CA ARG A 27 4.43 14.01 9.17
C ARG A 27 5.44 13.64 8.07
N ALA A 28 6.59 14.30 8.03
CA ALA A 28 7.65 13.99 7.08
C ALA A 28 8.28 12.62 7.37
N ASP A 29 8.56 12.33 8.65
CA ASP A 29 9.09 11.03 9.09
C ASP A 29 8.12 9.90 8.76
N LEU A 30 6.82 10.12 9.00
CA LEU A 30 5.78 9.15 8.68
C LEU A 30 5.63 8.95 7.18
N ALA A 31 5.62 10.03 6.39
CA ALA A 31 5.51 9.95 4.93
C ALA A 31 6.69 9.20 4.29
N GLU A 32 7.86 9.17 4.93
CA GLU A 32 9.02 8.42 4.48
C GLU A 32 8.94 6.94 4.89
N ALA A 33 8.51 6.67 6.13
CA ALA A 33 8.49 5.32 6.69
C ALA A 33 7.26 4.50 6.32
N VAL A 34 6.12 5.14 6.09
CA VAL A 34 4.80 4.49 5.93
C VAL A 34 4.26 4.74 4.52
N VAL A 35 3.78 3.69 3.89
CA VAL A 35 3.01 3.78 2.63
C VAL A 35 1.65 3.12 2.82
N LEU A 36 0.60 3.84 2.50
CA LEU A 36 -0.77 3.34 2.44
C LEU A 36 -1.16 3.07 0.98
N VAL A 37 -1.65 1.87 0.70
CA VAL A 37 -2.34 1.53 -0.55
C VAL A 37 -3.83 1.39 -0.21
N PRO A 38 -4.66 2.39 -0.55
CA PRO A 38 -6.08 2.36 -0.24
C PRO A 38 -6.84 1.42 -1.18
N GLN A 39 -8.06 1.05 -0.79
CA GLN A 39 -8.98 0.24 -1.59
C GLN A 39 -9.23 0.83 -2.99
N VAL A 40 -9.41 2.15 -3.07
CA VAL A 40 -9.53 2.88 -4.33
C VAL A 40 -8.31 3.81 -4.44
N PRO A 41 -7.26 3.39 -5.16
CA PRO A 41 -6.05 4.18 -5.28
C PRO A 41 -6.28 5.41 -6.17
N PHE A 42 -5.74 6.54 -5.72
CA PHE A 42 -5.73 7.76 -6.52
C PHE A 42 -4.53 7.77 -7.48
N LEU A 43 -4.82 8.07 -8.74
CA LEU A 43 -3.83 8.31 -9.78
C LEU A 43 -3.98 9.74 -10.31
N PHE A 44 -2.84 10.36 -10.58
CA PHE A 44 -2.78 11.71 -11.13
C PHE A 44 -2.97 11.69 -12.65
N ALA A 45 -3.50 12.77 -13.20
CA ALA A 45 -3.55 13.01 -14.64
C ALA A 45 -2.14 13.33 -15.16
N ASP A 46 -1.31 12.29 -15.28
CA ASP A 46 0.09 12.33 -15.68
C ASP A 46 0.48 10.97 -16.27
N THR A 47 1.72 10.79 -16.67
CA THR A 47 2.21 9.52 -17.22
C THR A 47 2.16 8.39 -16.19
N ILE A 48 2.13 7.15 -16.66
CA ILE A 48 2.29 5.96 -15.77
C ILE A 48 3.63 6.04 -15.04
N PHE A 49 4.70 6.46 -15.72
CA PHE A 49 6.02 6.66 -15.10
C PHE A 49 5.94 7.58 -13.89
N HIS A 50 5.39 8.78 -14.04
CA HIS A 50 5.28 9.75 -12.95
C HIS A 50 4.33 9.27 -11.85
N ASN A 51 3.26 8.57 -12.20
CA ASN A 51 2.37 7.95 -11.21
C ASN A 51 3.09 6.93 -10.33
N ILE A 52 3.98 6.10 -10.89
CA ILE A 52 4.76 5.13 -10.11
C ILE A 52 5.85 5.82 -9.28
N CYS A 53 6.50 6.86 -9.81
CA CYS A 53 7.53 7.63 -9.12
C CYS A 53 7.00 8.57 -8.03
N TYR A 54 5.68 8.75 -7.94
CA TYR A 54 5.10 9.75 -7.04
C TYR A 54 5.54 9.57 -5.58
N GLY A 55 6.01 10.67 -4.99
CA GLY A 55 6.49 10.72 -3.60
C GLY A 55 7.95 10.29 -3.41
N ILE A 56 8.70 10.01 -4.48
CA ILE A 56 10.14 9.76 -4.43
C ILE A 56 10.88 11.06 -4.70
N LYS A 57 11.84 11.39 -3.82
CA LYS A 57 12.60 12.66 -3.88
C LYS A 57 13.88 12.59 -4.72
N ARG A 58 14.34 11.37 -5.06
CA ARG A 58 15.53 11.15 -5.89
C ARG A 58 15.16 10.95 -7.36
N GLU A 59 16.13 11.08 -8.22
CA GLU A 59 15.97 10.63 -9.60
C GLU A 59 15.76 9.11 -9.66
N VAL A 60 14.85 8.69 -10.52
CA VAL A 60 14.47 7.29 -10.72
C VAL A 60 14.62 6.96 -12.20
N THR A 61 15.29 5.87 -12.48
CA THR A 61 15.47 5.39 -13.86
C THR A 61 14.23 4.62 -14.34
N LEU A 62 14.03 4.56 -15.65
CA LEU A 62 12.96 3.76 -16.25
C LEU A 62 13.05 2.28 -15.85
N GLU A 63 14.27 1.74 -15.70
CA GLU A 63 14.44 0.33 -15.34
C GLU A 63 14.01 0.06 -13.90
N GLU A 64 14.26 0.96 -12.95
CA GLU A 64 13.73 0.84 -11.58
C GLU A 64 12.20 0.86 -11.56
N VAL A 65 11.58 1.72 -12.36
CA VAL A 65 10.12 1.79 -12.50
C VAL A 65 9.57 0.49 -13.11
N ARG A 66 10.22 -0.03 -14.15
CA ARG A 66 9.84 -1.29 -14.80
C ARG A 66 9.96 -2.47 -13.83
N GLU A 67 11.03 -2.53 -13.04
CA GLU A 67 11.19 -3.57 -12.05
C GLU A 67 10.07 -3.51 -10.99
N ALA A 68 9.73 -2.33 -10.49
CA ALA A 68 8.60 -2.16 -9.58
C ALA A 68 7.27 -2.58 -10.22
N ALA A 69 7.07 -2.28 -11.52
CA ALA A 69 5.88 -2.67 -12.27
C ALA A 69 5.81 -4.20 -12.51
N ARG A 70 6.95 -4.88 -12.76
CA ARG A 70 7.01 -6.35 -12.85
C ARG A 70 6.62 -6.98 -11.52
N ARG A 71 7.15 -6.49 -10.41
CA ARG A 71 6.82 -6.94 -9.06
C ARG A 71 5.33 -6.76 -8.74
N ALA A 72 4.70 -5.72 -9.28
CA ALA A 72 3.26 -5.47 -9.17
C ALA A 72 2.42 -6.15 -10.27
N SER A 73 3.03 -6.98 -11.13
CA SER A 73 2.36 -7.70 -12.23
C SER A 73 1.63 -6.78 -13.22
N ILE A 74 2.17 -5.58 -13.50
CA ILE A 74 1.56 -4.59 -14.41
C ILE A 74 2.43 -4.24 -15.61
N ASP A 75 3.75 -4.57 -15.63
CA ASP A 75 4.66 -4.22 -16.72
C ASP A 75 4.15 -4.73 -18.08
N ALA A 76 3.67 -5.97 -18.15
CA ALA A 76 3.15 -6.55 -19.39
C ALA A 76 1.94 -5.79 -19.95
N ASP A 77 1.02 -5.35 -19.09
CA ASP A 77 -0.13 -4.52 -19.49
C ASP A 77 0.36 -3.15 -20.00
N ILE A 78 1.29 -2.52 -19.27
CA ILE A 78 1.85 -1.20 -19.64
C ILE A 78 2.54 -1.26 -20.99
N MET A 79 3.30 -2.33 -21.27
CA MET A 79 4.01 -2.49 -22.54
C MET A 79 3.07 -2.65 -23.75
N GLN A 80 1.79 -2.97 -23.54
CA GLN A 80 0.76 -3.03 -24.59
C GLN A 80 0.04 -1.69 -24.78
N MET A 81 0.19 -0.73 -23.87
CA MET A 81 -0.45 0.58 -23.96
C MET A 81 0.28 1.49 -24.96
N PRO A 82 -0.43 2.37 -25.69
CA PRO A 82 0.19 3.37 -26.56
C PRO A 82 1.15 4.27 -25.77
N GLY A 83 2.42 4.32 -26.17
CA GLY A 83 3.44 5.10 -25.44
C GLY A 83 3.95 4.45 -24.15
N GLN A 84 3.47 3.26 -23.79
CA GLN A 84 3.96 2.45 -22.67
C GLN A 84 4.01 3.25 -21.36
N TYR A 85 5.16 3.45 -20.76
CA TYR A 85 5.32 4.21 -19.51
C TYR A 85 5.04 5.72 -19.67
N ALA A 86 5.04 6.23 -20.91
CA ALA A 86 4.60 7.59 -21.25
C ALA A 86 3.08 7.69 -21.49
N PHE A 87 2.33 6.60 -21.36
CA PHE A 87 0.87 6.62 -21.46
C PHE A 87 0.27 7.58 -20.44
N LEU A 88 -0.58 8.49 -20.91
CA LEU A 88 -1.24 9.49 -20.08
C LEU A 88 -2.45 8.87 -19.38
N VAL A 89 -2.36 8.82 -18.08
CA VAL A 89 -3.47 8.45 -17.20
C VAL A 89 -4.44 9.62 -17.13
N ALA A 90 -5.72 9.36 -17.39
CA ALA A 90 -6.76 10.37 -17.25
C ALA A 90 -7.00 10.69 -15.76
N GLU A 91 -7.74 11.78 -15.49
CA GLU A 91 -8.11 12.17 -14.13
C GLU A 91 -8.67 10.96 -13.34
N ALA A 92 -8.16 10.74 -12.13
CA ALA A 92 -8.47 9.61 -11.26
C ALA A 92 -8.31 8.22 -11.92
N GLY A 93 -7.60 8.11 -13.05
CA GLY A 93 -7.35 6.85 -13.74
C GLY A 93 -8.56 6.27 -14.48
N HIS A 94 -9.51 7.10 -14.92
CA HIS A 94 -10.73 6.63 -15.59
C HIS A 94 -10.50 5.82 -16.85
N ASN A 95 -9.37 5.96 -17.51
CA ASN A 95 -8.99 5.20 -18.70
C ASN A 95 -8.25 3.88 -18.39
N LEU A 96 -8.22 3.48 -17.11
CA LEU A 96 -7.62 2.23 -16.65
C LEU A 96 -8.66 1.36 -15.94
N SER A 97 -8.51 0.04 -16.00
CA SER A 97 -9.31 -0.88 -15.21
C SER A 97 -9.03 -0.74 -13.70
N GLY A 98 -9.95 -1.20 -12.84
CA GLY A 98 -9.74 -1.21 -11.39
C GLY A 98 -8.48 -1.96 -10.98
N GLY A 99 -8.24 -3.13 -11.57
CA GLY A 99 -7.04 -3.92 -11.32
C GLY A 99 -5.75 -3.25 -11.80
N GLN A 100 -5.78 -2.54 -12.94
CA GLN A 100 -4.62 -1.76 -13.42
C GLN A 100 -4.30 -0.61 -12.47
N ARG A 101 -5.30 0.15 -12.03
CA ARG A 101 -5.09 1.22 -11.03
C ARG A 101 -4.47 0.69 -9.74
N GLN A 102 -4.98 -0.44 -9.25
CA GLN A 102 -4.49 -1.07 -8.02
C GLN A 102 -3.04 -1.54 -8.17
N ARG A 103 -2.69 -2.20 -9.28
CA ARG A 103 -1.32 -2.66 -9.56
C ARG A 103 -0.34 -1.50 -9.77
N ILE A 104 -0.75 -0.38 -10.36
CA ILE A 104 0.09 0.84 -10.46
C ILE A 104 0.35 1.42 -9.06
N ALA A 105 -0.64 1.46 -8.18
CA ALA A 105 -0.46 1.91 -6.80
C ALA A 105 0.45 0.97 -5.99
N LEU A 106 0.38 -0.34 -6.23
CA LEU A 106 1.30 -1.32 -5.64
C LEU A 106 2.73 -1.13 -6.19
N ALA A 107 2.90 -0.89 -7.50
CA ALA A 107 4.21 -0.58 -8.08
C ALA A 107 4.85 0.66 -7.44
N ARG A 108 4.04 1.73 -7.20
CA ARG A 108 4.46 2.92 -6.43
C ARG A 108 4.95 2.56 -5.03
N ALA A 109 4.24 1.69 -4.33
CA ALA A 109 4.61 1.24 -2.99
C ALA A 109 5.89 0.39 -3.01
N PHE A 110 6.04 -0.51 -3.98
CA PHE A 110 7.22 -1.37 -4.13
C PHE A 110 8.49 -0.59 -4.50
N LEU A 111 8.36 0.44 -5.33
CA LEU A 111 9.48 1.31 -5.69
C LEU A 111 10.00 2.11 -4.49
N ARG A 112 9.13 2.47 -3.55
CA ARG A 112 9.48 3.21 -2.32
C ARG A 112 10.13 2.34 -1.26
N THR A 113 9.91 1.02 -1.28
CA THR A 113 10.39 0.07 -0.26
C THR A 113 10.21 0.60 1.18
N PRO A 114 8.96 0.83 1.64
CA PRO A 114 8.69 1.44 2.92
C PRO A 114 9.03 0.51 4.09
N ARG A 115 9.22 1.08 5.29
CA ARG A 115 9.34 0.29 6.52
C ARG A 115 8.00 -0.32 6.96
N ILE A 116 6.90 0.41 6.71
CA ILE A 116 5.54 -0.05 7.02
C ILE A 116 4.69 0.12 5.76
N LEU A 117 4.11 -0.97 5.29
CA LEU A 117 3.16 -0.99 4.18
C LEU A 117 1.77 -1.32 4.72
N ILE A 118 0.83 -0.40 4.52
CA ILE A 118 -0.56 -0.58 4.92
C ILE A 118 -1.38 -0.87 3.65
N LEU A 119 -2.08 -1.99 3.66
CA LEU A 119 -2.91 -2.45 2.56
C LEU A 119 -4.38 -2.42 2.99
N ASP A 120 -5.16 -1.50 2.44
CA ASP A 120 -6.59 -1.41 2.70
C ASP A 120 -7.34 -2.01 1.51
N GLU A 121 -7.70 -3.29 1.62
CA GLU A 121 -8.31 -4.10 0.55
C GLU A 121 -7.57 -4.01 -0.81
N ALA A 122 -6.27 -3.79 -0.77
CA ALA A 122 -5.45 -3.45 -1.95
C ALA A 122 -5.32 -4.58 -2.99
N THR A 123 -5.90 -5.76 -2.76
CA THR A 123 -5.93 -6.87 -3.73
C THR A 123 -7.34 -7.23 -4.18
N SER A 124 -8.37 -6.50 -3.75
CA SER A 124 -9.78 -6.85 -3.98
C SER A 124 -10.20 -6.84 -5.46
N ALA A 125 -9.56 -6.01 -6.30
CA ALA A 125 -9.85 -5.89 -7.73
C ALA A 125 -8.89 -6.71 -8.62
N LEU A 126 -8.02 -7.55 -8.03
CA LEU A 126 -7.05 -8.34 -8.75
C LEU A 126 -7.61 -9.71 -9.15
N ASP A 127 -7.13 -10.22 -10.28
CA ASP A 127 -7.32 -11.62 -10.67
C ASP A 127 -6.43 -12.55 -9.81
N ASN A 128 -6.79 -13.84 -9.76
CA ASN A 128 -6.12 -14.81 -8.92
C ASN A 128 -4.63 -14.99 -9.24
N THR A 129 -4.21 -14.77 -10.49
CA THR A 129 -2.80 -14.92 -10.90
C THR A 129 -1.98 -13.76 -10.41
N SER A 130 -2.43 -12.53 -10.65
CA SER A 130 -1.81 -11.30 -10.16
C SER A 130 -1.76 -11.26 -8.63
N GLU A 131 -2.86 -11.69 -7.96
CA GLU A 131 -2.90 -11.74 -6.49
C GLU A 131 -1.82 -12.67 -5.93
N LYS A 132 -1.63 -13.87 -6.49
CA LYS A 132 -0.58 -14.80 -6.04
C LYS A 132 0.83 -14.22 -6.22
N GLN A 133 1.11 -13.58 -7.35
CA GLN A 133 2.42 -12.96 -7.60
C GLN A 133 2.71 -11.82 -6.62
N ILE A 134 1.71 -11.00 -6.34
CA ILE A 134 1.81 -9.90 -5.37
C ILE A 134 1.99 -10.43 -3.95
N GLN A 135 1.35 -11.56 -3.57
CA GLN A 135 1.59 -12.20 -2.28
C GLN A 135 3.04 -12.67 -2.11
N VAL A 136 3.64 -13.26 -3.15
CA VAL A 136 5.07 -13.62 -3.14
C VAL A 136 5.94 -12.38 -2.93
N GLU A 137 5.60 -11.26 -3.55
CA GLU A 137 6.34 -10.01 -3.38
C GLU A 137 6.17 -9.44 -1.95
N PHE A 138 5.00 -9.57 -1.34
CA PHE A 138 4.83 -9.18 0.06
C PHE A 138 5.71 -10.00 1.01
N GLU A 139 5.82 -11.31 0.80
CA GLU A 139 6.74 -12.14 1.59
C GLU A 139 8.21 -11.72 1.37
N ARG A 140 8.61 -11.46 0.13
CA ARG A 140 9.94 -10.93 -0.18
C ARG A 140 10.20 -9.59 0.52
N MET A 141 9.24 -8.68 0.56
CA MET A 141 9.39 -7.39 1.25
C MET A 141 9.64 -7.58 2.75
N LYS A 142 8.96 -8.53 3.37
CA LYS A 142 9.18 -8.87 4.79
C LYS A 142 10.58 -9.44 5.02
N GLU A 143 10.98 -10.40 4.20
CA GLU A 143 12.23 -11.16 4.39
C GLU A 143 13.48 -10.35 4.01
N VAL A 144 13.45 -9.65 2.88
CA VAL A 144 14.61 -8.96 2.32
C VAL A 144 14.76 -7.53 2.86
N TYR A 145 13.63 -6.81 2.97
CA TYR A 145 13.65 -5.39 3.36
C TYR A 145 13.20 -5.16 4.81
N GLY A 146 12.72 -6.18 5.51
CA GLY A 146 12.21 -6.06 6.87
C GLY A 146 10.93 -5.22 6.96
N THR A 147 10.16 -5.11 5.86
CA THR A 147 8.94 -4.32 5.81
C THR A 147 7.87 -4.93 6.71
N THR A 148 7.28 -4.15 7.59
CA THR A 148 6.07 -4.54 8.33
C THR A 148 4.86 -4.32 7.44
N ILE A 149 4.06 -5.36 7.20
CA ILE A 149 2.85 -5.27 6.38
C ILE A 149 1.62 -5.39 7.25
N LEU A 150 0.77 -4.36 7.22
CA LEU A 150 -0.55 -4.33 7.84
C LEU A 150 -1.60 -4.47 6.73
N SER A 151 -2.38 -5.55 6.77
CA SER A 151 -3.44 -5.78 5.78
C SER A 151 -4.81 -5.74 6.44
N ILE A 152 -5.68 -4.88 5.90
CA ILE A 152 -7.11 -4.87 6.18
C ILE A 152 -7.76 -5.65 5.05
N ALA A 153 -8.25 -6.85 5.35
CA ALA A 153 -8.82 -7.74 4.35
C ALA A 153 -10.21 -8.23 4.75
N HIS A 154 -11.15 -8.14 3.84
CA HIS A 154 -12.45 -8.80 3.94
C HIS A 154 -12.43 -10.25 3.41
N ARG A 155 -11.39 -10.65 2.68
CA ARG A 155 -11.25 -12.02 2.16
C ARG A 155 -10.39 -12.86 3.08
N LEU A 156 -10.94 -13.95 3.60
CA LEU A 156 -10.27 -14.91 4.48
C LEU A 156 -9.01 -15.55 3.85
N THR A 157 -8.91 -15.60 2.53
CA THR A 157 -7.76 -16.16 1.81
C THR A 157 -6.49 -15.32 1.97
N THR A 158 -6.62 -14.01 2.12
CA THR A 158 -5.48 -13.08 2.32
C THR A 158 -4.86 -13.21 3.72
N LEU A 159 -5.64 -13.72 4.70
CA LEU A 159 -5.21 -13.84 6.09
C LEU A 159 -4.41 -15.11 6.40
N LYS A 160 -4.43 -16.13 5.54
CA LYS A 160 -3.82 -17.44 5.83
C LYS A 160 -2.29 -17.42 5.99
N ASN A 161 -1.61 -16.41 5.46
CA ASN A 161 -0.15 -16.32 5.47
C ASN A 161 0.40 -15.25 6.44
N LEU A 162 -0.45 -14.62 7.25
CA LEU A 162 -0.01 -13.63 8.23
C LEU A 162 0.39 -14.33 9.53
N ARG A 163 1.61 -14.10 10.01
CA ARG A 163 2.15 -14.71 11.24
C ARG A 163 1.48 -14.23 12.54
N SER A 164 0.67 -13.15 12.51
CA SER A 164 -0.16 -12.72 13.64
C SER A 164 -1.44 -12.08 13.13
N ASN A 165 -2.58 -12.63 13.52
CA ASN A 165 -3.89 -12.03 13.27
C ASN A 165 -4.25 -11.12 14.46
N CYS A 166 -4.28 -9.80 14.26
CA CYS A 166 -4.90 -8.88 15.18
C CYS A 166 -6.39 -8.79 14.78
N CYS A 167 -7.27 -9.49 15.49
CA CYS A 167 -8.71 -9.34 15.33
C CYS A 167 -9.18 -8.21 16.24
N ASP A 168 -9.81 -7.17 15.68
CA ASP A 168 -10.60 -6.23 16.47
C ASP A 168 -11.77 -7.02 17.10
N GLY A 169 -11.61 -7.39 18.37
CA GLY A 169 -12.68 -7.97 19.16
C GLY A 169 -13.77 -6.92 19.43
N PRO A 170 -15.03 -7.34 19.71
CA PRO A 170 -16.08 -6.41 20.06
C PRO A 170 -15.63 -5.60 21.27
N ARG A 171 -15.75 -4.26 21.20
CA ARG A 171 -15.54 -3.35 22.33
C ARG A 171 -16.39 -3.87 23.50
N LYS A 172 -15.77 -4.34 24.56
CA LYS A 172 -16.44 -4.55 25.82
C LYS A 172 -16.76 -3.17 26.39
N ASP A 173 -18.01 -2.73 26.25
CA ASP A 173 -18.52 -1.64 27.06
C ASP A 173 -18.29 -2.00 28.54
N ARG A 174 -17.34 -1.29 29.15
CA ARG A 174 -17.23 -1.24 30.61
C ARG A 174 -18.35 -0.34 31.13
N SER A 175 -19.58 -0.85 31.17
CA SER A 175 -20.59 -0.28 32.05
C SER A 175 -20.16 -0.60 33.46
N THR A 176 -19.63 0.37 34.15
CA THR A 176 -19.45 0.38 35.60
C THR A 176 -20.83 0.38 36.24
N GLY A 177 -21.32 -0.81 36.57
CA GLY A 177 -22.41 -0.95 37.54
C GLY A 177 -21.84 -0.78 38.92
N HIS A 178 -22.07 0.36 39.56
CA HIS A 178 -22.05 0.48 41.00
C HIS A 178 -23.41 0.04 41.56
N VAL A 179 -23.37 -0.94 42.42
CA VAL A 179 -24.31 -1.11 43.54
C VAL A 179 -23.48 -1.11 44.81
#